data_460657e635686c2ac50b5c7dfb7dbe2b
#
_entry.id   460657e635686c2ac50b5c7dfb7dbe2b
#
_cell.length_a   1.000
_cell.length_b   1.000
_cell.length_c   1.000
_cell.angle_alpha   90.00
_cell.angle_beta   90.00
_cell.angle_gamma   90.00
#
_symmetry.space_group_name_H-M   'P 1'
#
loop_
_entity.id
_entity.type
_entity.pdbx_description
1 polymer ?
#
loop_
_entity_poly.entity_id
_entity_poly.type
_entity_poly.pdbx_seq_one_letter_code
_entity_poly.pdbx_strand_id
1 'polypeptide(L)'
;IEVPNPAREMITLRELLESSEFTKAKSKVTFAVGKDISGKTIVTDIAKMPHLLIAGATGSGKSVLINTLIMSIIYKADPNEVKMIMVDPKMVELTAYEDIPHLMIPVVKDPKKASAALGWAVAEMTGRYQKFADAGVRDIKSYNAKMDKLTNKDDPDYQKMPQIVIIVDEFADLMMVAPGEVEDSVCRLAQLA
;
A
#
# COMPACT_ATOMS: atom_id res chain seq x y z
N ILE A 1 -16.74 -32.24 -8.26
CA ILE A 1 -17.73 -31.52 -9.10
C ILE A 1 -18.11 -30.27 -8.31
N GLU A 2 -17.87 -29.11 -8.87
CA GLU A 2 -18.28 -27.83 -8.29
C GLU A 2 -19.69 -27.50 -8.86
N VAL A 3 -20.61 -27.19 -7.95
CA VAL A 3 -21.97 -26.77 -8.34
C VAL A 3 -22.12 -25.31 -7.86
N PRO A 4 -22.36 -24.36 -8.78
CA PRO A 4 -22.55 -22.95 -8.41
C PRO A 4 -23.74 -22.79 -7.46
N ASN A 5 -23.52 -22.04 -6.35
CA ASN A 5 -24.59 -21.70 -5.44
C ASN A 5 -25.54 -20.66 -6.10
N PRO A 6 -26.83 -20.93 -6.33
CA PRO A 6 -27.75 -19.95 -6.87
C PRO A 6 -28.02 -18.78 -5.91
N ALA A 7 -27.90 -19.00 -4.61
CA ALA A 7 -28.01 -17.93 -3.58
C ALA A 7 -26.64 -17.30 -3.33
N ARG A 8 -26.36 -16.19 -4.00
CA ARG A 8 -25.13 -15.42 -3.78
C ARG A 8 -25.34 -14.44 -2.62
N GLU A 9 -24.57 -14.59 -1.55
CA GLU A 9 -24.52 -13.60 -0.49
C GLU A 9 -23.56 -12.47 -0.87
N MET A 10 -23.98 -11.24 -0.58
CA MET A 10 -23.11 -10.07 -0.75
C MET A 10 -22.16 -9.96 0.44
N ILE A 11 -20.88 -10.08 0.19
CA ILE A 11 -19.83 -9.87 1.21
C ILE A 11 -19.57 -8.36 1.32
N THR A 12 -19.81 -7.79 2.50
CA THR A 12 -19.58 -6.37 2.74
C THR A 12 -18.19 -6.12 3.29
N LEU A 13 -17.60 -4.96 2.97
CA LEU A 13 -16.32 -4.57 3.53
C LEU A 13 -16.37 -4.50 5.07
N ARG A 14 -17.46 -3.99 5.64
CA ARG A 14 -17.66 -3.90 7.09
C ARG A 14 -17.49 -5.26 7.76
N GLU A 15 -18.14 -6.29 7.24
CA GLU A 15 -18.05 -7.65 7.76
C GLU A 15 -16.61 -8.17 7.78
N LEU A 16 -15.84 -7.88 6.73
CA LEU A 16 -14.45 -8.26 6.64
C LEU A 16 -13.57 -7.52 7.65
N LEU A 17 -13.77 -6.21 7.82
CA LEU A 17 -12.99 -5.38 8.75
C LEU A 17 -13.32 -5.67 10.22
N GLU A 18 -14.54 -6.09 10.53
CA GLU A 18 -14.96 -6.50 11.87
C GLU A 18 -14.55 -7.95 12.22
N SER A 19 -14.07 -8.72 11.25
CA SER A 19 -13.66 -10.11 11.47
C SER A 19 -12.49 -10.24 12.45
N SER A 20 -12.42 -11.39 13.15
CA SER A 20 -11.34 -11.68 14.08
C SER A 20 -9.98 -11.78 13.38
N GLU A 21 -9.96 -12.22 12.13
CA GLU A 21 -8.78 -12.35 11.29
C GLU A 21 -8.16 -10.98 11.00
N PHE A 22 -9.00 -9.99 10.69
CA PHE A 22 -8.54 -8.64 10.42
C PHE A 22 -8.17 -7.88 11.70
N THR A 23 -9.02 -7.91 12.72
CA THR A 23 -8.83 -7.14 13.96
C THR A 23 -7.60 -7.60 14.75
N LYS A 24 -7.30 -8.91 14.78
CA LYS A 24 -6.12 -9.47 15.47
C LYS A 24 -4.82 -9.34 14.69
N ALA A 25 -4.88 -9.01 13.39
CA ALA A 25 -3.68 -8.83 12.57
C ALA A 25 -2.88 -7.60 13.05
N LYS A 26 -1.58 -7.79 13.32
CA LYS A 26 -0.72 -6.76 13.94
C LYS A 26 -0.18 -5.74 12.95
N SER A 27 0.01 -6.13 11.68
CA SER A 27 0.56 -5.27 10.66
C SER A 27 -0.41 -4.16 10.28
N LYS A 28 0.09 -2.94 10.13
CA LYS A 28 -0.67 -1.74 9.75
C LYS A 28 -1.06 -1.73 8.27
N VAL A 29 -0.39 -2.55 7.46
CA VAL A 29 -0.68 -2.73 6.03
C VAL A 29 -1.33 -4.08 5.73
N THR A 30 -2.01 -4.67 6.73
CA THR A 30 -2.91 -5.80 6.51
C THR A 30 -4.17 -5.32 5.82
N PHE A 31 -4.62 -6.03 4.80
CA PHE A 31 -5.92 -5.78 4.17
C PHE A 31 -6.78 -7.04 4.07
N ALA A 32 -8.09 -6.84 4.00
CA ALA A 32 -9.04 -7.91 3.81
C ALA A 32 -9.18 -8.22 2.32
N VAL A 33 -9.02 -9.47 1.93
CA VAL A 33 -9.12 -9.91 0.53
C VAL A 33 -10.56 -10.28 0.19
N GLY A 34 -11.24 -10.95 1.10
CA GLY A 34 -12.58 -11.48 0.91
C GLY A 34 -12.87 -12.67 1.82
N LYS A 35 -13.73 -13.57 1.35
CA LYS A 35 -14.00 -14.86 2.00
C LYS A 35 -13.61 -16.02 1.09
N ASP A 36 -13.16 -17.10 1.67
CA ASP A 36 -13.00 -18.36 0.96
C ASP A 36 -14.34 -19.09 0.76
N ILE A 37 -14.32 -20.22 0.09
CA ILE A 37 -15.52 -21.04 -0.19
C ILE A 37 -16.17 -21.62 1.07
N SER A 38 -15.47 -21.62 2.21
CA SER A 38 -16.02 -22.03 3.51
C SER A 38 -16.64 -20.86 4.29
N GLY A 39 -16.58 -19.65 3.76
CA GLY A 39 -17.06 -18.42 4.40
C GLY A 39 -16.06 -17.78 5.37
N LYS A 40 -14.84 -18.30 5.45
CA LYS A 40 -13.79 -17.74 6.32
C LYS A 40 -13.20 -16.49 5.69
N THR A 41 -13.04 -15.41 6.50
CA THR A 41 -12.38 -14.19 6.07
C THR A 41 -10.90 -14.42 5.78
N ILE A 42 -10.45 -14.01 4.61
CA ILE A 42 -9.05 -14.04 4.18
C ILE A 42 -8.47 -12.64 4.29
N VAL A 43 -7.40 -12.53 5.06
CA VAL A 43 -6.61 -11.31 5.21
C VAL A 43 -5.18 -11.58 4.77
N THR A 44 -4.51 -10.55 4.25
CA THR A 44 -3.11 -10.64 3.87
C THR A 44 -2.36 -9.37 4.26
N ASP A 45 -1.04 -9.45 4.29
CA ASP A 45 -0.15 -8.38 4.71
C ASP A 45 0.75 -7.97 3.55
N ILE A 46 0.60 -6.73 3.07
CA ILE A 46 1.40 -6.22 1.94
C ILE A 46 2.90 -6.28 2.26
N ALA A 47 3.29 -5.98 3.51
CA ALA A 47 4.70 -6.00 3.90
C ALA A 47 5.36 -7.39 3.78
N LYS A 48 4.56 -8.46 3.71
CA LYS A 48 5.07 -9.83 3.52
C LYS A 48 5.16 -10.24 2.05
N MET A 49 4.52 -9.52 1.13
CA MET A 49 4.51 -9.88 -0.29
C MET A 49 5.69 -9.33 -1.10
N PRO A 50 6.39 -8.25 -0.83
CA PRO A 50 6.07 -6.85 -0.50
C PRO A 50 5.43 -6.10 -1.68
N HIS A 51 5.32 -6.74 -2.84
CA HIS A 51 4.68 -6.19 -4.06
C HIS A 51 3.51 -7.06 -4.47
N LEU A 52 2.46 -6.43 -4.98
CA LEU A 52 1.23 -7.08 -5.39
C LEU A 52 0.83 -6.58 -6.78
N LEU A 53 0.67 -7.50 -7.72
CA LEU A 53 0.04 -7.22 -9.01
C LEU A 53 -1.43 -7.67 -8.95
N ILE A 54 -2.34 -6.74 -9.22
CA ILE A 54 -3.77 -6.99 -9.33
C ILE A 54 -4.17 -6.85 -10.80
N ALA A 55 -4.61 -7.91 -11.41
CA ALA A 55 -5.04 -7.93 -12.80
C ALA A 55 -6.41 -8.58 -12.94
N GLY A 56 -7.20 -8.13 -13.91
CA GLY A 56 -8.51 -8.68 -14.19
C GLY A 56 -9.22 -7.96 -15.33
N ALA A 57 -10.16 -8.64 -15.98
CA ALA A 57 -11.02 -8.04 -16.99
C ALA A 57 -11.98 -7.02 -16.36
N THR A 58 -12.56 -6.14 -17.17
CA THR A 58 -13.60 -5.21 -16.72
C THR A 58 -14.72 -5.97 -15.99
N GLY A 59 -15.08 -5.51 -14.81
CA GLY A 59 -16.08 -6.15 -13.95
C GLY A 59 -15.57 -7.34 -13.12
N SER A 60 -14.27 -7.67 -13.17
CA SER A 60 -13.68 -8.76 -12.35
C SER A 60 -13.50 -8.42 -10.87
N GLY A 61 -13.66 -7.16 -10.49
CA GLY A 61 -13.50 -6.69 -9.12
C GLY A 61 -12.13 -6.05 -8.81
N LYS A 62 -11.28 -5.75 -9.82
CA LYS A 62 -9.99 -5.06 -9.62
C LYS A 62 -10.15 -3.80 -8.77
N SER A 63 -11.02 -2.88 -9.16
CA SER A 63 -11.28 -1.63 -8.44
C SER A 63 -11.84 -1.87 -7.05
N VAL A 64 -12.72 -2.87 -6.90
CA VAL A 64 -13.27 -3.25 -5.58
C VAL A 64 -12.14 -3.70 -4.65
N LEU A 65 -11.21 -4.53 -5.13
CA LEU A 65 -10.09 -4.99 -4.33
C LEU A 65 -9.13 -3.87 -3.97
N ILE A 66 -8.82 -2.95 -4.90
CA ILE A 66 -7.99 -1.77 -4.64
C ILE A 66 -8.64 -0.90 -3.54
N ASN A 67 -9.95 -0.62 -3.66
CA ASN A 67 -10.70 0.14 -2.65
C ASN A 67 -10.70 -0.58 -1.30
N THR A 68 -10.89 -1.90 -1.28
CA THR A 68 -10.83 -2.71 -0.06
C THR A 68 -9.47 -2.62 0.61
N LEU A 69 -8.38 -2.63 -0.17
CA LEU A 69 -7.01 -2.48 0.31
C LEU A 69 -6.80 -1.11 0.95
N ILE A 70 -7.16 -0.03 0.25
CA ILE A 70 -7.03 1.35 0.75
C ILE A 70 -7.83 1.53 2.04
N MET A 71 -9.10 1.15 2.03
CA MET A 71 -9.96 1.26 3.20
C MET A 71 -9.47 0.43 4.38
N SER A 72 -8.94 -0.76 4.13
CA SER A 72 -8.33 -1.59 5.19
C SER A 72 -7.17 -0.87 5.87
N ILE A 73 -6.31 -0.19 5.11
CA ILE A 73 -5.19 0.58 5.66
C ILE A 73 -5.72 1.77 6.47
N ILE A 74 -6.66 2.55 5.91
CA ILE A 74 -7.23 3.74 6.58
C ILE A 74 -7.89 3.34 7.91
N TYR A 75 -8.57 2.21 7.96
CA TYR A 75 -9.20 1.72 9.20
C TYR A 75 -8.20 1.24 10.24
N LYS A 76 -7.00 0.82 9.83
CA LYS A 76 -6.04 0.15 10.71
C LYS A 76 -4.85 1.00 11.12
N ALA A 77 -4.47 1.96 10.31
CA ALA A 77 -3.25 2.73 10.46
C ALA A 77 -3.52 4.22 10.63
N ASP A 78 -2.74 4.85 11.51
CA ASP A 78 -2.65 6.30 11.61
C ASP A 78 -1.82 6.85 10.42
N PRO A 79 -2.08 8.10 9.95
CA PRO A 79 -1.28 8.74 8.90
C PRO A 79 0.22 8.89 9.22
N ASN A 80 0.61 8.81 10.49
CA ASN A 80 2.03 8.80 10.90
C ASN A 80 2.65 7.39 10.86
N GLU A 81 1.82 6.35 10.77
CA GLU A 81 2.27 4.95 10.67
C GLU A 81 2.35 4.48 9.22
N VAL A 82 1.40 4.91 8.38
CA VAL A 82 1.34 4.56 6.96
C VAL A 82 1.03 5.79 6.13
N LYS A 83 1.84 6.02 5.11
CA LYS A 83 1.62 7.02 4.07
C LYS A 83 1.37 6.34 2.72
N MET A 84 0.66 7.03 1.84
CA MET A 84 0.31 6.50 0.52
C MET A 84 0.71 7.48 -0.59
N ILE A 85 1.16 6.92 -1.71
CA ILE A 85 1.26 7.61 -3.01
C ILE A 85 0.29 6.90 -3.93
N MET A 86 -0.65 7.64 -4.51
CA MET A 86 -1.65 7.10 -5.40
C MET A 86 -1.49 7.68 -6.81
N VAL A 87 -1.55 6.80 -7.80
CA VAL A 87 -1.43 7.15 -9.22
C VAL A 87 -2.67 6.66 -9.96
N ASP A 88 -3.43 7.60 -10.53
CA ASP A 88 -4.67 7.34 -11.25
C ASP A 88 -4.70 8.16 -12.56
N PRO A 89 -4.09 7.66 -13.63
CA PRO A 89 -4.02 8.37 -14.92
C PRO A 89 -5.40 8.58 -15.54
N LYS A 90 -6.37 7.72 -15.21
CA LYS A 90 -7.74 7.79 -15.75
C LYS A 90 -8.66 8.71 -14.94
N MET A 91 -8.26 9.13 -13.74
CA MET A 91 -9.04 9.99 -12.83
C MET A 91 -10.42 9.41 -12.46
N VAL A 92 -10.51 8.09 -12.28
CA VAL A 92 -11.78 7.39 -12.04
C VAL A 92 -11.83 6.76 -10.67
N GLU A 93 -10.82 5.96 -10.32
CA GLU A 93 -10.90 5.04 -9.20
C GLU A 93 -10.39 5.65 -7.87
N LEU A 94 -9.33 6.45 -7.93
CA LEU A 94 -8.64 6.94 -6.74
C LEU A 94 -8.95 8.39 -6.37
N THR A 95 -9.71 9.09 -7.20
CA THR A 95 -10.10 10.51 -6.96
C THR A 95 -10.88 10.69 -5.65
N ALA A 96 -11.63 9.66 -5.21
CA ALA A 96 -12.36 9.69 -3.94
C ALA A 96 -11.45 9.82 -2.70
N TYR A 97 -10.15 9.60 -2.85
CA TYR A 97 -9.16 9.65 -1.77
C TYR A 97 -8.30 10.92 -1.78
N GLU A 98 -8.62 11.92 -2.60
CA GLU A 98 -7.78 13.10 -2.86
C GLU A 98 -7.35 13.85 -1.58
N ASP A 99 -8.21 13.91 -0.56
CA ASP A 99 -7.97 14.71 0.64
C ASP A 99 -7.70 13.89 1.91
N ILE A 100 -7.41 12.60 1.79
CA ILE A 100 -7.13 11.80 2.97
C ILE A 100 -5.75 12.14 3.57
N PRO A 101 -5.63 12.17 4.91
CA PRO A 101 -4.38 12.57 5.57
C PRO A 101 -3.23 11.57 5.37
N HIS A 102 -3.51 10.38 4.87
CA HIS A 102 -2.52 9.36 4.53
C HIS A 102 -1.74 9.67 3.25
N LEU A 103 -2.25 10.55 2.36
CA LEU A 103 -1.54 10.92 1.14
C LEU A 103 -0.29 11.73 1.47
N MET A 104 0.82 11.40 0.80
CA MET A 104 2.06 12.18 0.83
C MET A 104 2.00 13.36 -0.14
N ILE A 105 1.37 13.15 -1.28
CA ILE A 105 1.15 14.11 -2.37
C ILE A 105 -0.29 13.91 -2.89
N PRO A 106 -0.91 14.91 -3.52
CA PRO A 106 -2.18 14.74 -4.21
C PRO A 106 -2.14 13.56 -5.19
N VAL A 107 -3.29 12.93 -5.45
CA VAL A 107 -3.37 11.81 -6.41
C VAL A 107 -2.75 12.20 -7.75
N VAL A 108 -1.75 11.43 -8.19
CA VAL A 108 -0.99 11.73 -9.40
C VAL A 108 -1.79 11.28 -10.62
N LYS A 109 -2.19 12.25 -11.45
CA LYS A 109 -3.04 12.04 -12.64
C LYS A 109 -2.23 12.05 -13.95
N ASP A 110 -1.08 12.68 -13.94
CA ASP A 110 -0.19 12.81 -15.11
C ASP A 110 0.85 11.69 -15.11
N PRO A 111 0.97 10.89 -16.21
CA PRO A 111 1.92 9.78 -16.27
C PRO A 111 3.40 10.19 -16.12
N LYS A 112 3.79 11.41 -16.59
CA LYS A 112 5.16 11.90 -16.40
C LYS A 112 5.44 12.24 -14.94
N LYS A 113 4.45 12.82 -14.24
CA LYS A 113 4.54 13.06 -12.79
C LYS A 113 4.55 11.74 -12.02
N ALA A 114 3.87 10.71 -12.52
CA ALA A 114 3.90 9.37 -11.93
C ALA A 114 5.30 8.75 -12.03
N SER A 115 6.00 8.87 -13.17
CA SER A 115 7.39 8.46 -13.32
C SER A 115 8.29 9.17 -12.30
N ALA A 116 8.13 10.50 -12.15
CA ALA A 116 8.88 11.27 -11.17
C ALA A 116 8.58 10.83 -9.71
N ALA A 117 7.32 10.50 -9.39
CA ALA A 117 6.94 10.00 -8.06
C ALA A 117 7.57 8.63 -7.76
N LEU A 118 7.64 7.73 -8.74
CA LEU A 118 8.33 6.44 -8.61
C LEU A 118 9.85 6.65 -8.44
N GLY A 119 10.47 7.55 -9.21
CA GLY A 119 11.87 7.92 -9.05
C GLY A 119 12.17 8.50 -7.65
N TRP A 120 11.28 9.34 -7.14
CA TRP A 120 11.36 9.82 -5.75
C TRP A 120 11.29 8.67 -4.74
N ALA A 121 10.40 7.71 -4.94
CA ALA A 121 10.28 6.56 -4.04
C ALA A 121 11.56 5.71 -4.00
N VAL A 122 12.25 5.54 -5.14
CA VAL A 122 13.57 4.89 -5.19
C VAL A 122 14.61 5.68 -4.38
N ALA A 123 14.64 7.01 -4.52
CA ALA A 123 15.55 7.87 -3.75
C ALA A 123 15.25 7.80 -2.24
N GLU A 124 13.98 7.87 -1.86
CA GLU A 124 13.53 7.72 -0.46
C GLU A 124 13.94 6.37 0.12
N MET A 125 13.71 5.28 -0.61
CA MET A 125 14.14 3.94 -0.22
C MET A 125 15.65 3.90 0.04
N THR A 126 16.45 4.42 -0.89
CA THR A 126 17.91 4.47 -0.75
C THR A 126 18.35 5.31 0.46
N GLY A 127 17.71 6.46 0.68
CA GLY A 127 17.94 7.30 1.85
C GLY A 127 17.60 6.59 3.17
N ARG A 128 16.54 5.78 3.19
CA ARG A 128 16.19 4.97 4.36
C ARG A 128 17.21 3.88 4.65
N TYR A 129 17.75 3.23 3.64
CA TYR A 129 18.84 2.28 3.83
C TYR A 129 20.07 2.92 4.48
N GLN A 130 20.45 4.13 4.07
CA GLN A 130 21.54 4.85 4.71
C GLN A 130 21.22 5.13 6.19
N LYS A 131 20.02 5.62 6.50
CA LYS A 131 19.59 5.85 7.89
C LYS A 131 19.54 4.56 8.72
N PHE A 132 19.18 3.43 8.13
CA PHE A 132 19.21 2.14 8.83
C PHE A 132 20.65 1.70 9.11
N ALA A 133 21.56 1.88 8.15
CA ALA A 133 22.98 1.59 8.33
C ALA A 133 23.61 2.47 9.43
N ASP A 134 23.36 3.78 9.41
CA ASP A 134 23.86 4.73 10.42
C ASP A 134 23.31 4.40 11.82
N ALA A 135 22.05 3.95 11.89
CA ALA A 135 21.43 3.52 13.13
C ALA A 135 21.82 2.10 13.58
N GLY A 136 22.53 1.32 12.74
CA GLY A 136 22.92 -0.07 13.03
C GLY A 136 21.72 -1.02 13.08
N VAL A 137 20.68 -0.77 12.26
CA VAL A 137 19.48 -1.60 12.16
C VAL A 137 19.26 -2.08 10.71
N ARG A 138 18.34 -3.06 10.51
CA ARG A 138 18.17 -3.69 9.20
C ARG A 138 16.86 -3.33 8.50
N ASP A 139 15.89 -2.81 9.23
CA ASP A 139 14.53 -2.59 8.75
C ASP A 139 13.83 -1.44 9.50
N ILE A 140 12.71 -0.98 8.92
CA ILE A 140 11.92 0.13 9.45
C ILE A 140 11.36 -0.15 10.85
N LYS A 141 11.01 -1.41 11.15
CA LYS A 141 10.46 -1.79 12.45
C LYS A 141 11.52 -1.66 13.54
N SER A 142 12.72 -2.16 13.29
CA SER A 142 13.87 -2.04 14.19
C SER A 142 14.31 -0.60 14.35
N TYR A 143 14.28 0.19 13.26
CA TYR A 143 14.56 1.62 13.29
C TYR A 143 13.56 2.35 14.19
N ASN A 144 12.26 2.19 13.95
CA ASN A 144 11.23 2.84 14.75
C ASN A 144 11.25 2.40 16.22
N ALA A 145 11.55 1.12 16.49
CA ALA A 145 11.72 0.63 17.87
C ALA A 145 12.94 1.24 18.57
N LYS A 146 14.01 1.59 17.81
CA LYS A 146 15.15 2.33 18.34
C LYS A 146 14.77 3.77 18.65
N MET A 147 14.02 4.42 17.76
CA MET A 147 13.52 5.78 17.99
C MET A 147 12.61 5.85 19.24
N ASP A 148 11.76 4.85 19.47
CA ASP A 148 10.90 4.79 20.66
C ASP A 148 11.66 4.73 21.99
N LYS A 149 12.91 4.29 21.97
CA LYS A 149 13.78 4.22 23.16
C LYS A 149 14.52 5.52 23.45
N LEU A 150 14.55 6.45 22.51
CA LEU A 150 15.14 7.75 22.73
C LEU A 150 14.24 8.56 23.67
N THR A 151 14.81 9.04 24.77
CA THR A 151 14.07 9.73 25.82
C THR A 151 13.68 11.15 25.45
N ASN A 152 14.35 11.75 24.48
CA ASN A 152 14.09 13.10 24.01
C ASN A 152 13.33 13.05 22.68
N LYS A 153 12.01 13.22 22.72
CA LYS A 153 11.15 13.30 21.53
C LYS A 153 11.28 14.62 20.77
N ASP A 154 11.89 15.63 21.38
CA ASP A 154 12.14 16.93 20.77
C ASP A 154 13.51 16.98 20.06
N ASP A 155 14.26 15.87 20.07
CA ASP A 155 15.51 15.74 19.31
C ASP A 155 15.16 15.77 17.80
N PRO A 156 15.80 16.66 17.01
CA PRO A 156 15.59 16.71 15.56
C PRO A 156 15.91 15.38 14.86
N ASP A 157 16.75 14.55 15.47
CA ASP A 157 17.05 13.19 14.97
C ASP A 157 15.98 12.15 15.38
N TYR A 158 15.03 12.51 16.27
CA TYR A 158 13.91 11.67 16.64
C TYR A 158 12.85 11.73 15.56
N GLN A 159 12.94 10.88 14.56
CA GLN A 159 11.97 10.82 13.48
C GLN A 159 11.61 9.38 13.14
N LYS A 160 10.44 8.94 13.61
CA LYS A 160 9.87 7.67 13.13
C LYS A 160 9.53 7.76 11.64
N MET A 161 9.71 6.66 10.96
CA MET A 161 9.38 6.55 9.54
C MET A 161 8.04 5.84 9.37
N PRO A 162 7.09 6.40 8.61
CA PRO A 162 5.91 5.66 8.19
C PRO A 162 6.29 4.60 7.15
N GLN A 163 5.51 3.52 7.08
CA GLN A 163 5.52 2.68 5.88
C GLN A 163 4.93 3.49 4.72
N ILE A 164 5.44 3.29 3.51
CA ILE A 164 4.93 3.95 2.31
C ILE A 164 4.34 2.89 1.40
N VAL A 165 3.06 3.02 1.08
CA VAL A 165 2.35 2.17 0.12
C VAL A 165 2.12 2.95 -1.16
N ILE A 166 2.59 2.41 -2.28
CA ILE A 166 2.40 3.01 -3.60
C ILE A 166 1.33 2.21 -4.33
N ILE A 167 0.28 2.89 -4.78
CA ILE A 167 -0.85 2.30 -5.48
C ILE A 167 -0.93 2.91 -6.87
N VAL A 168 -0.87 2.06 -7.88
CA VAL A 168 -1.02 2.44 -9.29
C VAL A 168 -2.24 1.71 -9.84
N ASP A 169 -3.28 2.46 -10.22
CA ASP A 169 -4.52 1.85 -10.73
C ASP A 169 -4.32 1.18 -12.09
N GLU A 170 -3.70 1.87 -13.03
CA GLU A 170 -3.44 1.32 -14.36
C GLU A 170 -1.98 1.45 -14.75
N PHE A 171 -1.23 0.38 -14.49
CA PHE A 171 0.21 0.35 -14.76
C PHE A 171 0.54 0.41 -16.26
N ALA A 172 -0.33 -0.14 -17.11
CA ALA A 172 -0.13 -0.14 -18.53
C ALA A 172 -0.06 1.29 -19.11
N ASP A 173 -0.85 2.24 -18.60
CA ASP A 173 -0.85 3.62 -19.07
C ASP A 173 0.50 4.31 -18.79
N LEU A 174 1.15 3.99 -17.67
CA LEU A 174 2.48 4.50 -17.36
C LEU A 174 3.54 3.93 -18.31
N MET A 175 3.47 2.64 -18.60
CA MET A 175 4.38 1.95 -19.52
C MET A 175 4.24 2.45 -20.97
N MET A 176 3.09 2.98 -21.36
CA MET A 176 2.90 3.57 -22.68
C MET A 176 3.56 4.95 -22.81
N VAL A 177 3.71 5.71 -21.75
CA VAL A 177 4.19 7.11 -21.80
C VAL A 177 5.67 7.23 -21.45
N ALA A 178 6.15 6.48 -20.47
CA ALA A 178 7.53 6.55 -19.97
C ALA A 178 8.07 5.15 -19.63
N PRO A 179 8.14 4.22 -20.61
CA PRO A 179 8.44 2.81 -20.34
C PRO A 179 9.78 2.61 -19.61
N GLY A 180 10.86 3.23 -20.10
CA GLY A 180 12.20 3.01 -19.53
C GLY A 180 12.34 3.50 -18.09
N GLU A 181 11.83 4.69 -17.77
CA GLU A 181 11.93 5.28 -16.45
C GLU A 181 11.04 4.55 -15.42
N VAL A 182 9.83 4.18 -15.85
CA VAL A 182 8.88 3.45 -15.01
C VAL A 182 9.40 2.04 -14.73
N GLU A 183 9.88 1.33 -15.77
CA GLU A 183 10.44 -0.01 -15.62
C GLU A 183 11.65 -0.03 -14.68
N ASP A 184 12.63 0.89 -14.87
CA ASP A 184 13.81 0.98 -14.00
C ASP A 184 13.40 1.23 -12.53
N SER A 185 12.50 2.19 -12.31
CA SER A 185 12.03 2.52 -10.95
C SER A 185 11.30 1.35 -10.29
N VAL A 186 10.40 0.69 -11.01
CA VAL A 186 9.66 -0.48 -10.49
C VAL A 186 10.59 -1.65 -10.23
N CYS A 187 11.54 -1.94 -11.15
CA CYS A 187 12.51 -3.01 -10.94
C CYS A 187 13.37 -2.75 -9.69
N ARG A 188 13.84 -1.52 -9.48
CA ARG A 188 14.63 -1.16 -8.28
C ARG A 188 13.80 -1.30 -7.01
N LEU A 189 12.55 -0.80 -6.99
CA LEU A 189 11.66 -0.99 -5.85
C LEU A 189 11.41 -2.47 -5.60
N ALA A 190 11.12 -3.27 -6.64
CA ALA A 190 10.83 -4.68 -6.50
C ALA A 190 12.02 -5.52 -6.00
N GLN A 191 13.24 -5.08 -6.26
CA GLN A 191 14.46 -5.80 -5.82
C GLN A 191 14.89 -5.43 -4.40
N LEU A 192 14.60 -4.20 -3.97
CA LEU A 192 15.22 -3.61 -2.78
C LEU A 192 14.23 -3.19 -1.69
N ALA A 193 12.93 -3.03 -1.98
CA ALA A 193 11.95 -2.59 -0.99
C ALA A 193 11.42 -3.71 -0.09
#